data_a297a0e6a3e8aeefb2c7add9094cb7cb
#
_entry.id   a297a0e6a3e8aeefb2c7add9094cb7cb
#
_cell.length_a   1.000
_cell.length_b   1.000
_cell.length_c   1.000
_cell.angle_alpha   90.00
_cell.angle_beta   90.00
_cell.angle_gamma   90.00
#
_symmetry.space_group_name_H-M   'P 1'
#
loop_
_entity.id
_entity.type
_entity.pdbx_description
1 polymer ?
#
loop_
_entity_poly.entity_id
_entity_poly.type
_entity_poly.pdbx_seq_one_letter_code
_entity_poly.pdbx_strand_id
1 'polypeptide(L)'
;MTLLAVDFGSTFTKGALLADDGTVLATGATPTTGTLGRGDVLDGYRALRAALQVPADASVRACSSAGGGLRLAVVGYEATVTAQAGRRVGLSAGAKVVHVAAGALTTDAAAAVRASRPDIVLLVGGTDGGNADVLLHNAERLARLAVGGHGDHAVPVVVAGNVEARTEALALLAATSRPTVAADNVLPQIGVIAPESARAAIRQGFLHHVIGGKGLSRDPAFAAMVQAATPDAVLGGVEVLAGLGGGDVMVVDVGGATTDVYSCLTPEGEDASLRKDVVAPLWHARTVEGDLGLRWNALHVLEAAVEEHLLGAGPDAAPGTADLRAWAERAHEQPGLLPTDATERALDLELARLAALVAVRRHARPAQPTESPRPLANVTTLVGSGGVLRHADASGRDHVLEAVLADHAGGWKVPREAGARVDERYLLFAAGLLAAEAPDLARAVAAQILP
;
A
#
# COMPACT_ATOMS: atom_id res chain seq x y z
N MET A 1 -22.54 15.09 15.15
CA MET A 1 -21.12 15.53 15.02
C MET A 1 -20.66 15.27 13.61
N THR A 2 -19.79 16.08 13.05
CA THR A 2 -19.21 15.82 11.74
C THR A 2 -17.77 15.33 11.88
N LEU A 3 -17.32 14.47 10.94
CA LEU A 3 -15.95 13.99 10.88
C LEU A 3 -15.36 14.29 9.50
N LEU A 4 -14.14 14.82 9.47
CA LEU A 4 -13.36 14.97 8.27
C LEU A 4 -12.30 13.86 8.21
N ALA A 5 -12.46 12.91 7.29
CA ALA A 5 -11.40 11.98 6.93
C ALA A 5 -10.47 12.65 5.90
N VAL A 6 -9.15 12.56 6.10
CA VAL A 6 -8.13 13.19 5.23
C VAL A 6 -7.08 12.17 4.80
N ASP A 7 -6.75 12.16 3.52
CA ASP A 7 -5.60 11.47 2.99
C ASP A 7 -4.56 12.48 2.47
N PHE A 8 -3.43 12.59 3.15
CA PHE A 8 -2.27 13.35 2.68
C PHE A 8 -1.48 12.51 1.67
N GLY A 9 -1.93 12.50 0.42
CA GLY A 9 -1.25 11.80 -0.67
C GLY A 9 0.02 12.51 -1.15
N SER A 10 0.80 11.84 -1.98
CA SER A 10 2.05 12.42 -2.54
C SER A 10 1.80 13.60 -3.49
N THR A 11 0.67 13.63 -4.18
CA THR A 11 0.33 14.65 -5.18
C THR A 11 -0.88 15.49 -4.76
N PHE A 12 -1.90 14.84 -4.21
CA PHE A 12 -3.13 15.49 -3.76
C PHE A 12 -3.48 15.09 -2.32
N THR A 13 -3.88 16.10 -1.54
CA THR A 13 -4.54 15.92 -0.26
C THR A 13 -6.04 15.83 -0.51
N LYS A 14 -6.65 14.71 -0.11
CA LYS A 14 -8.05 14.37 -0.35
C LYS A 14 -8.83 14.39 0.95
N GLY A 15 -10.12 14.67 0.90
CA GLY A 15 -10.96 14.67 2.10
C GLY A 15 -12.39 14.24 1.82
N ALA A 16 -12.97 13.56 2.81
CA ALA A 16 -14.38 13.23 2.87
C ALA A 16 -14.96 13.79 4.19
N LEU A 17 -15.92 14.66 4.09
CA LEU A 17 -16.69 15.17 5.23
C LEU A 17 -17.90 14.27 5.44
N LEU A 18 -18.01 13.69 6.63
CA LEU A 18 -18.97 12.66 6.99
C LEU A 18 -19.90 13.19 8.10
N ALA A 19 -21.16 12.82 8.02
CA ALA A 19 -22.10 12.94 9.14
C ALA A 19 -21.87 11.79 10.15
N ASP A 20 -22.51 11.86 11.30
CA ASP A 20 -22.42 10.86 12.38
C ASP A 20 -23.07 9.49 12.04
N ASP A 21 -23.90 9.45 11.01
CA ASP A 21 -24.49 8.21 10.46
C ASP A 21 -23.66 7.61 9.28
N GLY A 22 -22.56 8.24 8.91
CA GLY A 22 -21.72 7.82 7.77
C GLY A 22 -22.12 8.41 6.42
N THR A 23 -23.16 9.23 6.37
CA THR A 23 -23.53 9.95 5.13
C THR A 23 -22.37 10.85 4.70
N VAL A 24 -21.96 10.75 3.45
CA VAL A 24 -20.92 11.62 2.87
C VAL A 24 -21.55 12.96 2.50
N LEU A 25 -21.20 13.99 3.25
CA LEU A 25 -21.71 15.37 3.05
C LEU A 25 -20.98 16.08 1.91
N ALA A 26 -19.67 15.92 1.82
CA ALA A 26 -18.85 16.50 0.77
C ALA A 26 -17.53 15.71 0.59
N THR A 27 -16.98 15.74 -0.62
CA THR A 27 -15.63 15.25 -0.91
C THR A 27 -14.87 16.24 -1.75
N GLY A 28 -13.55 16.26 -1.62
CA GLY A 28 -12.71 17.14 -2.42
C GLY A 28 -11.24 16.75 -2.39
N ALA A 29 -10.47 17.44 -3.21
CA ALA A 29 -9.04 17.29 -3.28
C ALA A 29 -8.37 18.62 -3.56
N THR A 30 -7.19 18.83 -2.98
CA THR A 30 -6.31 19.98 -3.24
C THR A 30 -4.89 19.46 -3.50
N PRO A 31 -4.04 20.19 -4.23
CA PRO A 31 -2.63 19.81 -4.36
C PRO A 31 -1.97 19.67 -2.99
N THR A 32 -1.20 18.60 -2.80
CA THR A 32 -0.40 18.44 -1.58
C THR A 32 0.77 19.41 -1.62
N THR A 33 0.90 20.23 -0.57
CA THR A 33 2.00 21.17 -0.36
C THR A 33 3.09 20.54 0.51
N GLY A 34 4.29 21.11 0.53
CA GLY A 34 5.37 20.67 1.42
C GLY A 34 6.17 19.42 1.00
N THR A 35 5.71 18.65 0.03
CA THR A 35 6.35 17.38 -0.38
C THR A 35 7.71 17.52 -1.08
N LEU A 36 7.99 18.69 -1.64
CA LEU A 36 9.25 19.02 -2.32
C LEU A 36 10.15 19.97 -1.49
N GLY A 37 9.97 19.99 -0.17
CA GLY A 37 10.73 20.87 0.72
C GLY A 37 10.35 22.35 0.64
N ARG A 38 9.25 22.69 -0.01
CA ARG A 38 8.69 24.05 -0.10
C ARG A 38 7.28 24.08 0.45
N GLY A 39 7.05 24.89 1.49
CA GLY A 39 5.73 25.04 2.14
C GLY A 39 5.50 23.97 3.22
N ASP A 40 4.29 23.94 3.73
CA ASP A 40 3.83 23.02 4.77
C ASP A 40 2.67 22.18 4.22
N VAL A 41 2.62 20.91 4.55
CA VAL A 41 1.52 20.01 4.10
C VAL A 41 0.15 20.50 4.59
N LEU A 42 0.13 21.22 5.70
CA LEU A 42 -1.09 21.80 6.25
C LEU A 42 -1.64 22.96 5.43
N ASP A 43 -0.89 23.55 4.49
CA ASP A 43 -1.44 24.60 3.63
C ASP A 43 -2.48 24.03 2.65
N GLY A 44 -2.17 22.88 2.02
CA GLY A 44 -3.12 22.13 1.21
C GLY A 44 -4.33 21.66 2.01
N TYR A 45 -4.11 21.20 3.26
CA TYR A 45 -5.17 20.81 4.17
C TYR A 45 -6.10 21.98 4.54
N ARG A 46 -5.55 23.18 4.82
CA ARG A 46 -6.37 24.39 5.10
C ARG A 46 -7.21 24.77 3.89
N ALA A 47 -6.64 24.71 2.69
CA ALA A 47 -7.37 24.93 1.45
C ALA A 47 -8.50 23.90 1.26
N LEU A 48 -8.25 22.62 1.54
CA LEU A 48 -9.26 21.56 1.50
C LEU A 48 -10.39 21.82 2.49
N ARG A 49 -10.09 22.18 3.75
CA ARG A 49 -11.11 22.53 4.75
C ARG A 49 -12.00 23.66 4.31
N ALA A 50 -11.41 24.71 3.72
CA ALA A 50 -12.15 25.85 3.21
C ALA A 50 -13.06 25.46 2.03
N ALA A 51 -12.54 24.66 1.08
CA ALA A 51 -13.29 24.18 -0.08
C ALA A 51 -14.49 23.30 0.30
N LEU A 52 -14.34 22.46 1.33
CA LEU A 52 -15.39 21.58 1.84
C LEU A 52 -16.29 22.25 2.89
N GLN A 53 -16.04 23.51 3.24
CA GLN A 53 -16.78 24.25 4.29
C GLN A 53 -16.87 23.47 5.61
N VAL A 54 -15.75 22.88 6.02
CA VAL A 54 -15.68 22.00 7.19
C VAL A 54 -15.99 22.79 8.47
N PRO A 55 -16.98 22.37 9.29
CA PRO A 55 -17.26 22.99 10.58
C PRO A 55 -16.02 23.06 11.48
N ALA A 56 -15.96 24.11 12.32
CA ALA A 56 -14.82 24.33 13.20
C ALA A 56 -14.67 23.21 14.26
N ASP A 57 -15.77 22.62 14.67
CA ASP A 57 -15.91 21.57 15.67
C ASP A 57 -15.84 20.15 15.08
N ALA A 58 -15.67 20.01 13.75
CA ALA A 58 -15.52 18.70 13.11
C ALA A 58 -14.26 17.98 13.62
N SER A 59 -14.43 16.73 14.04
CA SER A 59 -13.29 15.86 14.36
C SER A 59 -12.51 15.54 13.08
N VAL A 60 -11.20 15.31 13.19
CA VAL A 60 -10.34 15.02 12.04
C VAL A 60 -9.60 13.72 12.26
N ARG A 61 -9.60 12.86 11.24
CA ARG A 61 -8.77 11.65 11.17
C ARG A 61 -8.03 11.64 9.85
N ALA A 62 -6.76 11.30 9.89
CA ALA A 62 -5.95 11.33 8.69
C ALA A 62 -5.09 10.08 8.50
N CYS A 63 -4.80 9.78 7.24
CA CYS A 63 -3.69 8.94 6.83
C CYS A 63 -2.72 9.72 5.96
N SER A 64 -1.51 9.18 5.77
CA SER A 64 -0.50 9.85 4.96
C SER A 64 0.36 8.88 4.17
N SER A 65 0.56 9.19 2.89
CA SER A 65 1.63 8.68 2.03
C SER A 65 2.56 9.78 1.54
N ALA A 66 2.35 11.03 1.97
CA ALA A 66 3.20 12.16 1.66
C ALA A 66 4.65 11.90 2.14
N GLY A 67 5.63 12.44 1.42
CA GLY A 67 7.06 12.21 1.73
C GLY A 67 7.55 10.79 1.40
N GLY A 68 6.88 10.08 0.47
CA GLY A 68 7.32 8.78 -0.07
C GLY A 68 6.82 7.56 0.70
N GLY A 69 5.80 7.72 1.54
CA GLY A 69 5.19 6.62 2.30
C GLY A 69 6.12 6.01 3.36
N LEU A 70 5.77 4.82 3.85
CA LEU A 70 6.56 4.06 4.83
C LEU A 70 7.52 3.10 4.12
N ARG A 71 8.81 3.24 4.39
CA ARG A 71 9.88 2.38 3.85
C ARG A 71 10.27 1.33 4.89
N LEU A 72 10.12 0.05 4.56
CA LEU A 72 10.38 -1.06 5.48
C LEU A 72 11.54 -1.94 4.97
N ALA A 73 12.51 -2.21 5.83
CA ALA A 73 13.44 -3.31 5.63
C ALA A 73 12.98 -4.51 6.45
N VAL A 74 13.05 -5.69 5.87
CA VAL A 74 12.76 -6.97 6.55
C VAL A 74 14.06 -7.69 6.80
N VAL A 75 14.26 -8.19 8.01
CA VAL A 75 15.39 -9.03 8.41
C VAL A 75 14.80 -10.32 8.96
N GLY A 76 15.04 -11.44 8.26
CA GLY A 76 14.49 -12.76 8.61
C GLY A 76 15.56 -13.84 8.66
N TYR A 77 15.15 -15.04 9.07
CA TYR A 77 16.07 -16.18 9.15
C TYR A 77 16.21 -16.88 7.78
N GLU A 78 15.15 -17.48 7.28
CA GLU A 78 15.16 -18.16 5.98
C GLU A 78 14.52 -17.30 4.90
N ALA A 79 15.13 -17.24 3.72
CA ALA A 79 14.69 -16.41 2.62
C ALA A 79 13.25 -16.72 2.15
N THR A 80 12.92 -18.02 2.09
CA THR A 80 11.62 -18.52 1.60
C THR A 80 10.58 -18.76 2.67
N VAL A 81 10.92 -18.54 3.95
CA VAL A 81 10.04 -18.81 5.09
C VAL A 81 9.81 -17.53 5.88
N THR A 82 10.65 -17.26 6.88
CA THR A 82 10.41 -16.13 7.80
C THR A 82 10.59 -14.77 7.15
N ALA A 83 11.61 -14.59 6.28
CA ALA A 83 11.81 -13.33 5.57
C ALA A 83 10.66 -13.06 4.57
N GLN A 84 10.14 -14.10 3.92
CA GLN A 84 8.99 -13.97 3.03
C GLN A 84 7.70 -13.66 3.80
N ALA A 85 7.47 -14.29 4.96
CA ALA A 85 6.35 -13.95 5.83
C ALA A 85 6.42 -12.48 6.25
N GLY A 86 7.59 -12.03 6.72
CA GLY A 86 7.83 -10.62 7.07
C GLY A 86 7.60 -9.66 5.91
N ARG A 87 8.03 -10.03 4.69
CA ARG A 87 7.78 -9.23 3.48
C ARG A 87 6.28 -9.10 3.19
N ARG A 88 5.52 -10.19 3.24
CA ARG A 88 4.06 -10.17 3.03
C ARG A 88 3.36 -9.30 4.08
N VAL A 89 3.72 -9.46 5.35
CA VAL A 89 3.17 -8.65 6.45
C VAL A 89 3.52 -7.17 6.29
N GLY A 90 4.75 -6.83 5.92
CA GLY A 90 5.16 -5.45 5.66
C GLY A 90 4.34 -4.79 4.56
N LEU A 91 4.10 -5.49 3.45
CA LEU A 91 3.26 -5.00 2.36
C LEU A 91 1.81 -4.81 2.81
N SER A 92 1.25 -5.74 3.60
CA SER A 92 -0.11 -5.63 4.14
C SER A 92 -0.26 -4.50 5.17
N ALA A 93 0.84 -4.11 5.85
CA ALA A 93 0.88 -2.93 6.72
C ALA A 93 1.02 -1.60 5.96
N GLY A 94 0.90 -1.61 4.65
CA GLY A 94 1.01 -0.41 3.82
C GLY A 94 2.43 0.08 3.57
N ALA A 95 3.46 -0.69 3.93
CA ALA A 95 4.85 -0.30 3.72
C ALA A 95 5.33 -0.63 2.30
N LYS A 96 6.25 0.20 1.78
CA LYS A 96 7.12 -0.16 0.67
C LYS A 96 8.28 -0.97 1.21
N VAL A 97 8.34 -2.27 0.92
CA VAL A 97 9.48 -3.10 1.31
C VAL A 97 10.67 -2.75 0.43
N VAL A 98 11.66 -2.08 1.01
CA VAL A 98 12.85 -1.55 0.30
C VAL A 98 14.04 -2.49 0.34
N HIS A 99 14.07 -3.43 1.27
CA HIS A 99 15.12 -4.44 1.38
C HIS A 99 14.62 -5.67 2.15
N VAL A 100 15.10 -6.85 1.77
CA VAL A 100 14.88 -8.10 2.50
C VAL A 100 16.23 -8.77 2.70
N ALA A 101 16.64 -8.92 3.95
CA ALA A 101 17.81 -9.69 4.36
C ALA A 101 17.38 -11.02 4.95
N ALA A 102 18.04 -12.10 4.57
CA ALA A 102 17.79 -13.44 5.08
C ALA A 102 19.06 -14.08 5.65
N GLY A 103 18.92 -14.83 6.72
CA GLY A 103 20.03 -15.46 7.42
C GLY A 103 20.64 -14.56 8.51
N ALA A 104 21.77 -14.99 9.07
CA ALA A 104 22.54 -14.21 10.00
C ALA A 104 23.13 -12.96 9.31
N LEU A 105 22.85 -11.78 9.86
CA LEU A 105 23.33 -10.51 9.31
C LEU A 105 24.86 -10.45 9.33
N THR A 106 25.46 -10.57 8.17
CA THR A 106 26.88 -10.25 7.95
C THR A 106 27.10 -8.73 7.94
N THR A 107 28.36 -8.31 7.91
CA THR A 107 28.69 -6.88 7.79
C THR A 107 28.13 -6.27 6.49
N ASP A 108 28.22 -7.02 5.36
CA ASP A 108 27.72 -6.56 4.06
C ASP A 108 26.19 -6.51 4.03
N ALA A 109 25.51 -7.53 4.57
CA ALA A 109 24.04 -7.54 4.69
C ALA A 109 23.53 -6.37 5.56
N ALA A 110 24.19 -6.10 6.68
CA ALA A 110 23.89 -4.95 7.53
C ALA A 110 24.12 -3.62 6.79
N ALA A 111 25.20 -3.51 6.00
CA ALA A 111 25.47 -2.33 5.17
C ALA A 111 24.38 -2.15 4.09
N ALA A 112 23.89 -3.23 3.48
CA ALA A 112 22.79 -3.19 2.51
C ALA A 112 21.46 -2.73 3.16
N VAL A 113 21.13 -3.23 4.35
CA VAL A 113 19.98 -2.73 5.14
C VAL A 113 20.10 -1.22 5.34
N ARG A 114 21.27 -0.73 5.77
CA ARG A 114 21.50 0.72 5.95
C ARG A 114 21.39 1.49 4.65
N ALA A 115 21.98 0.99 3.57
CA ALA A 115 21.96 1.64 2.25
C ALA A 115 20.54 1.76 1.67
N SER A 116 19.64 0.84 2.03
CA SER A 116 18.23 0.89 1.64
C SER A 116 17.44 2.02 2.29
N ARG A 117 18.01 2.72 3.29
CA ARG A 117 17.40 3.84 4.02
C ARG A 117 15.97 3.55 4.46
N PRO A 118 15.73 2.51 5.29
CA PRO A 118 14.39 2.22 5.77
C PRO A 118 13.96 3.23 6.83
N ASP A 119 12.66 3.42 6.97
CA ASP A 119 12.04 4.17 8.07
C ASP A 119 11.79 3.26 9.29
N ILE A 120 11.56 1.95 9.04
CA ILE A 120 11.35 0.90 10.06
C ILE A 120 12.09 -0.36 9.62
N VAL A 121 12.62 -1.11 10.56
CA VAL A 121 13.11 -2.49 10.35
C VAL A 121 12.13 -3.46 11.00
N LEU A 122 11.65 -4.46 10.25
CA LEU A 122 10.89 -5.59 10.77
C LEU A 122 11.84 -6.76 10.96
N LEU A 123 12.08 -7.14 12.21
CA LEU A 123 12.90 -8.28 12.60
C LEU A 123 12.00 -9.49 12.86
N VAL A 124 12.17 -10.53 12.07
CA VAL A 124 11.42 -11.79 12.14
C VAL A 124 12.38 -12.98 12.18
N GLY A 125 11.92 -14.14 12.65
CA GLY A 125 12.73 -15.35 12.62
C GLY A 125 12.33 -16.37 13.69
N GLY A 126 12.43 -17.65 13.30
CA GLY A 126 11.99 -18.79 14.10
C GLY A 126 10.47 -18.89 14.23
N THR A 127 9.96 -20.11 14.32
CA THR A 127 8.61 -20.39 14.81
C THR A 127 8.61 -20.31 16.35
N ASP A 128 7.45 -20.24 16.96
CA ASP A 128 7.34 -20.24 18.42
C ASP A 128 7.86 -21.59 18.98
N GLY A 129 8.70 -21.53 20.00
CA GLY A 129 9.42 -22.69 20.51
C GLY A 129 10.54 -23.24 19.62
N GLY A 130 10.78 -22.61 18.45
CA GLY A 130 11.83 -22.99 17.50
C GLY A 130 13.18 -22.30 17.75
N ASN A 131 14.05 -22.33 16.72
CA ASN A 131 15.39 -21.74 16.81
C ASN A 131 15.32 -20.21 17.01
N ALA A 132 16.05 -19.72 18.03
CA ALA A 132 16.15 -18.30 18.37
C ALA A 132 17.50 -17.68 17.98
N ASP A 133 18.53 -18.47 17.69
CA ASP A 133 19.93 -18.00 17.57
C ASP A 133 20.09 -16.91 16.53
N VAL A 134 19.49 -17.09 15.33
CA VAL A 134 19.61 -16.12 14.24
C VAL A 134 18.81 -14.86 14.55
N LEU A 135 17.63 -14.97 15.21
CA LEU A 135 16.84 -13.82 15.65
C LEU A 135 17.65 -12.95 16.61
N LEU A 136 18.26 -13.58 17.62
CA LEU A 136 19.06 -12.86 18.63
C LEU A 136 20.35 -12.29 18.05
N HIS A 137 21.06 -13.05 17.19
CA HIS A 137 22.21 -12.53 16.44
C HIS A 137 21.84 -11.29 15.63
N ASN A 138 20.72 -11.33 14.92
CA ASN A 138 20.27 -10.23 14.09
C ASN A 138 19.84 -9.02 14.94
N ALA A 139 19.23 -9.24 16.11
CA ALA A 139 18.91 -8.19 17.08
C ALA A 139 20.20 -7.48 17.56
N GLU A 140 21.23 -8.23 17.94
CA GLU A 140 22.52 -7.69 18.37
C GLU A 140 23.20 -6.89 17.24
N ARG A 141 23.18 -7.41 16.00
CA ARG A 141 23.75 -6.71 14.84
C ARG A 141 23.00 -5.43 14.52
N LEU A 142 21.66 -5.45 14.57
CA LEU A 142 20.83 -4.28 14.36
C LEU A 142 21.03 -3.24 15.48
N ALA A 143 21.21 -3.65 16.72
CA ALA A 143 21.52 -2.75 17.83
C ALA A 143 22.77 -1.90 17.55
N ARG A 144 23.81 -2.52 17.00
CA ARG A 144 25.11 -1.87 16.67
C ARG A 144 25.11 -1.13 15.33
N LEU A 145 24.10 -1.36 14.50
CA LEU A 145 24.05 -0.77 13.17
C LEU A 145 23.56 0.68 13.24
N ALA A 146 24.41 1.63 12.88
CA ALA A 146 24.02 3.03 12.70
C ALA A 146 23.12 3.17 11.44
N VAL A 147 21.84 2.86 11.57
CA VAL A 147 20.82 3.16 10.57
C VAL A 147 20.23 4.51 10.96
N GLY A 148 20.62 5.57 10.24
CA GLY A 148 20.01 6.89 10.40
C GLY A 148 18.64 6.91 9.72
N GLY A 149 17.60 7.32 10.44
CA GLY A 149 16.33 7.73 9.88
C GLY A 149 16.43 9.12 9.25
N HIS A 150 15.29 9.70 8.86
CA HIS A 150 15.21 11.12 8.53
C HIS A 150 15.48 11.95 9.80
N GLY A 151 16.60 12.65 9.84
CA GLY A 151 17.13 13.30 11.04
C GLY A 151 18.05 12.39 11.88
N ASP A 152 18.48 12.88 13.05
CA ASP A 152 19.42 12.18 13.94
C ASP A 152 18.80 11.02 14.76
N HIS A 153 17.62 10.55 14.38
CA HIS A 153 16.90 9.51 15.11
C HIS A 153 17.24 8.11 14.58
N ALA A 154 17.53 7.20 15.48
CA ALA A 154 17.74 5.79 15.15
C ALA A 154 16.45 5.16 14.58
N VAL A 155 16.57 4.40 13.49
CA VAL A 155 15.43 3.70 12.87
C VAL A 155 14.82 2.69 13.86
N PRO A 156 13.50 2.74 14.13
CA PRO A 156 12.84 1.80 15.03
C PRO A 156 12.86 0.37 14.48
N VAL A 157 12.89 -0.60 15.40
CA VAL A 157 12.81 -2.02 15.08
C VAL A 157 11.52 -2.61 15.65
N VAL A 158 10.71 -3.20 14.78
CA VAL A 158 9.57 -4.04 15.17
C VAL A 158 10.07 -5.48 15.29
N VAL A 159 9.95 -6.07 16.47
CA VAL A 159 10.34 -7.48 16.75
C VAL A 159 9.09 -8.34 16.67
N ALA A 160 9.02 -9.21 15.66
CA ALA A 160 7.87 -10.04 15.35
C ALA A 160 8.29 -11.49 14.98
N GLY A 161 9.25 -12.03 15.69
CA GLY A 161 9.72 -13.42 15.56
C GLY A 161 9.35 -14.26 16.77
N ASN A 162 10.06 -15.37 16.99
CA ASN A 162 9.85 -16.33 18.06
C ASN A 162 9.57 -15.63 19.40
N VAL A 163 8.39 -15.88 19.97
CA VAL A 163 7.92 -15.20 21.18
C VAL A 163 8.78 -15.53 22.41
N GLU A 164 9.40 -16.71 22.47
CA GLU A 164 10.25 -17.12 23.57
C GLU A 164 11.57 -16.31 23.62
N ALA A 165 12.09 -15.89 22.46
CA ALA A 165 13.27 -15.06 22.34
C ALA A 165 12.98 -13.55 22.39
N ARG A 166 11.71 -13.14 22.41
CA ARG A 166 11.28 -11.74 22.30
C ARG A 166 11.90 -10.86 23.37
N THR A 167 11.86 -11.28 24.64
CA THR A 167 12.36 -10.50 25.78
C THR A 167 13.85 -10.22 25.62
N GLU A 168 14.64 -11.21 25.23
CA GLU A 168 16.09 -11.07 25.03
C GLU A 168 16.40 -10.19 23.82
N ALA A 169 15.70 -10.38 22.70
CA ALA A 169 15.85 -9.55 21.51
C ALA A 169 15.57 -8.05 21.79
N LEU A 170 14.52 -7.76 22.56
CA LEU A 170 14.20 -6.40 22.98
C LEU A 170 15.27 -5.82 23.91
N ALA A 171 15.82 -6.61 24.83
CA ALA A 171 16.90 -6.17 25.72
C ALA A 171 18.19 -5.82 24.94
N LEU A 172 18.56 -6.64 23.95
CA LEU A 172 19.70 -6.38 23.07
C LEU A 172 19.55 -5.06 22.29
N LEU A 173 18.37 -4.80 21.73
CA LEU A 173 18.07 -3.57 21.00
C LEU A 173 18.02 -2.34 21.92
N ALA A 174 17.41 -2.46 23.09
CA ALA A 174 17.30 -1.39 24.07
C ALA A 174 18.65 -0.93 24.64
N ALA A 175 19.66 -1.82 24.66
CA ALA A 175 21.02 -1.48 25.13
C ALA A 175 21.67 -0.33 24.36
N THR A 176 21.18 0.02 23.16
CA THR A 176 21.65 1.13 22.33
C THR A 176 20.62 2.26 22.18
N SER A 177 19.62 2.32 23.05
CA SER A 177 18.52 3.29 23.03
C SER A 177 17.75 3.31 21.71
N ARG A 178 17.76 2.20 20.96
CA ARG A 178 17.01 2.07 19.71
C ARG A 178 15.53 1.92 20.01
N PRO A 179 14.65 2.72 19.39
CA PRO A 179 13.21 2.55 19.54
C PRO A 179 12.80 1.14 19.09
N THR A 180 12.04 0.43 19.93
CA THR A 180 11.59 -0.93 19.65
C THR A 180 10.10 -1.07 19.92
N VAL A 181 9.43 -1.85 19.08
CA VAL A 181 8.02 -2.22 19.24
C VAL A 181 7.94 -3.74 19.20
N ALA A 182 7.30 -4.34 20.20
CA ALA A 182 7.06 -5.78 20.24
C ALA A 182 5.79 -6.13 19.48
N ALA A 183 5.83 -7.26 18.77
CA ALA A 183 4.66 -7.87 18.15
C ALA A 183 4.67 -9.38 18.36
N ASP A 184 3.54 -10.05 18.12
CA ASP A 184 3.51 -11.49 18.05
C ASP A 184 4.21 -11.97 16.78
N ASN A 185 4.61 -13.24 16.81
CA ASN A 185 5.35 -13.83 15.71
C ASN A 185 4.51 -13.83 14.42
N VAL A 186 5.08 -13.30 13.34
CA VAL A 186 4.42 -13.31 12.02
C VAL A 186 4.28 -14.73 11.45
N LEU A 187 5.10 -15.67 11.93
CA LEU A 187 5.08 -17.08 11.53
C LEU A 187 5.13 -17.97 12.79
N PRO A 188 4.06 -18.02 13.60
CA PRO A 188 4.06 -18.79 14.84
C PRO A 188 4.28 -20.28 14.62
N GLN A 189 3.85 -20.79 13.47
CA GLN A 189 4.03 -22.17 13.01
C GLN A 189 4.28 -22.19 11.50
N ILE A 190 4.97 -23.21 11.01
CA ILE A 190 5.16 -23.42 9.58
C ILE A 190 3.78 -23.49 8.88
N GLY A 191 3.61 -22.71 7.81
CA GLY A 191 2.37 -22.63 7.07
C GLY A 191 1.31 -21.68 7.66
N VAL A 192 1.55 -21.03 8.81
CA VAL A 192 0.60 -20.08 9.43
C VAL A 192 1.21 -18.68 9.46
N ILE A 193 0.60 -17.72 8.77
CA ILE A 193 0.93 -16.30 8.92
C ILE A 193 -0.06 -15.62 9.85
N ALA A 194 0.43 -14.88 10.85
CA ALA A 194 -0.33 -14.05 11.77
C ALA A 194 0.10 -12.57 11.62
N PRO A 195 -0.53 -11.79 10.72
CA PRO A 195 -0.06 -10.46 10.37
C PRO A 195 -0.53 -9.35 11.30
N GLU A 196 -1.60 -9.56 12.08
CA GLU A 196 -2.37 -8.52 12.74
C GLU A 196 -1.54 -7.74 13.76
N SER A 197 -0.86 -8.46 14.65
CA SER A 197 -0.02 -7.85 15.70
C SER A 197 1.16 -7.07 15.10
N ALA A 198 1.83 -7.62 14.09
CA ALA A 198 2.93 -6.96 13.42
C ALA A 198 2.46 -5.75 12.58
N ARG A 199 1.30 -5.82 11.91
CA ARG A 199 0.68 -4.65 11.24
C ARG A 199 0.42 -3.52 12.23
N ALA A 200 -0.15 -3.82 13.39
CA ALA A 200 -0.39 -2.83 14.45
C ALA A 200 0.91 -2.22 14.96
N ALA A 201 1.95 -3.04 15.18
CA ALA A 201 3.27 -2.58 15.64
C ALA A 201 3.98 -1.70 14.57
N ILE A 202 3.90 -2.06 13.30
CA ILE A 202 4.44 -1.24 12.18
C ILE A 202 3.70 0.10 12.13
N ARG A 203 2.36 0.12 12.25
CA ARG A 203 1.56 1.34 12.32
C ARG A 203 1.98 2.21 13.50
N GLN A 204 2.13 1.63 14.68
CA GLN A 204 2.61 2.35 15.88
C GLN A 204 4.01 2.94 15.65
N GLY A 205 4.94 2.16 15.10
CA GLY A 205 6.28 2.63 14.76
C GLY A 205 6.25 3.79 13.75
N PHE A 206 5.39 3.72 12.75
CA PHE A 206 5.18 4.80 11.77
C PHE A 206 4.69 6.09 12.45
N LEU A 207 3.67 6.01 13.28
CA LEU A 207 3.06 7.17 13.93
C LEU A 207 4.01 7.85 14.93
N HIS A 208 4.71 7.06 15.75
CA HIS A 208 5.55 7.62 16.82
C HIS A 208 6.95 8.05 16.37
N HIS A 209 7.50 7.39 15.34
CA HIS A 209 8.92 7.57 15.01
C HIS A 209 9.18 8.03 13.59
N VAL A 210 8.22 7.89 12.66
CA VAL A 210 8.46 8.17 11.24
C VAL A 210 7.78 9.44 10.77
N ILE A 211 6.48 9.62 11.08
CA ILE A 211 5.69 10.71 10.49
C ILE A 211 6.25 12.09 10.85
N GLY A 212 6.68 12.30 12.09
CA GLY A 212 7.31 13.56 12.54
C GLY A 212 8.68 13.81 11.89
N GLY A 213 9.42 12.75 11.56
CA GLY A 213 10.75 12.83 10.93
C GLY A 213 10.73 13.11 9.43
N LYS A 214 9.57 13.00 8.76
CA LYS A 214 9.44 13.28 7.31
C LYS A 214 9.57 14.76 6.93
N GLY A 215 9.51 15.68 7.93
CA GLY A 215 9.65 17.12 7.67
C GLY A 215 8.51 17.74 6.85
N LEU A 216 7.34 17.11 6.82
CA LEU A 216 6.16 17.54 6.06
C LEU A 216 5.47 18.76 6.69
N SER A 217 5.52 18.86 8.00
CA SER A 217 5.06 20.01 8.78
C SER A 217 5.90 20.18 10.03
N ARG A 218 6.04 21.41 10.48
CA ARG A 218 6.60 21.76 11.80
C ARG A 218 5.52 21.86 12.89
N ASP A 219 4.26 21.90 12.48
CA ASP A 219 3.11 21.97 13.39
C ASP A 219 2.83 20.57 13.95
N PRO A 220 2.87 20.37 15.27
CA PRO A 220 2.58 19.07 15.89
C PRO A 220 1.13 18.58 15.61
N ALA A 221 0.23 19.47 15.23
CA ALA A 221 -1.13 19.11 14.84
C ALA A 221 -1.15 18.12 13.65
N PHE A 222 -0.19 18.20 12.73
CA PHE A 222 -0.10 17.25 11.62
C PHE A 222 0.13 15.81 12.13
N ALA A 223 1.15 15.63 12.95
CA ALA A 223 1.44 14.30 13.50
C ALA A 223 0.31 13.76 14.38
N ALA A 224 -0.38 14.66 15.12
CA ALA A 224 -1.48 14.28 16.00
C ALA A 224 -2.73 13.80 15.25
N MET A 225 -2.98 14.28 14.02
CA MET A 225 -4.16 13.86 13.24
C MET A 225 -3.91 12.62 12.39
N VAL A 226 -2.65 12.26 12.07
CA VAL A 226 -2.33 11.09 11.25
C VAL A 226 -2.40 9.82 12.10
N GLN A 227 -3.21 8.85 11.66
CA GLN A 227 -3.50 7.60 12.38
C GLN A 227 -3.01 6.35 11.64
N ALA A 228 -2.68 6.47 10.35
CA ALA A 228 -2.22 5.36 9.53
C ALA A 228 -1.39 5.84 8.33
N ALA A 229 -0.62 4.94 7.73
CA ALA A 229 -0.16 5.13 6.35
C ALA A 229 -1.37 4.97 5.39
N THR A 230 -1.42 5.77 4.31
CA THR A 230 -2.54 5.71 3.35
C THR A 230 -2.84 4.29 2.87
N PRO A 231 -1.83 3.48 2.47
CA PRO A 231 -2.12 2.14 1.97
C PRO A 231 -2.67 1.18 3.04
N ASP A 232 -2.32 1.38 4.31
CA ASP A 232 -2.88 0.60 5.42
C ASP A 232 -4.35 0.98 5.65
N ALA A 233 -4.68 2.28 5.61
CA ALA A 233 -6.06 2.75 5.67
C ALA A 233 -6.88 2.23 4.48
N VAL A 234 -6.36 2.27 3.26
CA VAL A 234 -7.07 1.73 2.08
C VAL A 234 -7.29 0.23 2.22
N LEU A 235 -6.29 -0.57 2.63
CA LEU A 235 -6.48 -2.01 2.85
C LEU A 235 -7.56 -2.28 3.91
N GLY A 236 -7.56 -1.53 5.01
CA GLY A 236 -8.62 -1.61 6.02
C GLY A 236 -10.02 -1.32 5.44
N GLY A 237 -10.12 -0.33 4.53
CA GLY A 237 -11.35 -0.05 3.81
C GLY A 237 -11.79 -1.18 2.88
N VAL A 238 -10.85 -1.85 2.21
CA VAL A 238 -11.12 -3.04 1.38
C VAL A 238 -11.63 -4.21 2.25
N GLU A 239 -11.03 -4.40 3.42
CA GLU A 239 -11.47 -5.40 4.40
C GLU A 239 -12.90 -5.13 4.88
N VAL A 240 -13.23 -3.85 5.18
CA VAL A 240 -14.61 -3.44 5.53
C VAL A 240 -15.58 -3.70 4.38
N LEU A 241 -15.18 -3.33 3.15
CA LEU A 241 -16.02 -3.52 1.96
C LEU A 241 -16.31 -5.01 1.70
N ALA A 242 -15.31 -5.88 1.80
CA ALA A 242 -15.49 -7.33 1.69
C ALA A 242 -16.41 -7.88 2.78
N GLY A 243 -16.32 -7.35 4.02
CA GLY A 243 -17.18 -7.70 5.15
C GLY A 243 -18.67 -7.31 5.00
N LEU A 244 -19.03 -6.52 3.97
CA LEU A 244 -20.44 -6.19 3.66
C LEU A 244 -21.20 -7.34 2.97
N GLY A 245 -20.57 -8.48 2.75
CA GLY A 245 -21.23 -9.69 2.22
C GLY A 245 -21.20 -9.80 0.70
N GLY A 246 -20.39 -8.99 0.02
CA GLY A 246 -20.22 -8.99 -1.43
C GLY A 246 -19.28 -10.07 -2.00
N GLY A 247 -18.72 -10.96 -1.16
CA GLY A 247 -17.73 -11.93 -1.59
C GLY A 247 -16.31 -11.33 -1.66
N ASP A 248 -15.43 -11.95 -2.45
CA ASP A 248 -14.05 -11.52 -2.61
C ASP A 248 -13.95 -10.19 -3.37
N VAL A 249 -13.13 -9.28 -2.85
CA VAL A 249 -12.95 -7.92 -3.39
C VAL A 249 -11.52 -7.72 -3.88
N MET A 250 -11.37 -7.08 -5.03
CA MET A 250 -10.10 -6.55 -5.52
C MET A 250 -10.24 -5.06 -5.83
N VAL A 251 -9.23 -4.29 -5.46
CA VAL A 251 -9.13 -2.86 -5.79
C VAL A 251 -7.89 -2.61 -6.61
N VAL A 252 -8.00 -1.83 -7.67
CA VAL A 252 -6.89 -1.32 -8.46
C VAL A 252 -6.87 0.20 -8.33
N ASP A 253 -5.87 0.74 -7.65
CA ASP A 253 -5.68 2.18 -7.43
C ASP A 253 -4.58 2.70 -8.35
N VAL A 254 -4.99 3.37 -9.42
CA VAL A 254 -4.09 3.90 -10.45
C VAL A 254 -3.70 5.33 -10.12
N GLY A 255 -2.52 5.48 -9.54
CA GLY A 255 -2.01 6.77 -9.09
C GLY A 255 -1.02 7.45 -10.05
N GLY A 256 -0.63 8.68 -9.73
CA GLY A 256 0.39 9.41 -10.48
C GLY A 256 1.82 8.89 -10.26
N ALA A 257 2.11 8.30 -9.10
CA ALA A 257 3.43 7.81 -8.74
C ALA A 257 3.53 6.28 -8.73
N THR A 258 2.45 5.58 -8.39
CA THR A 258 2.38 4.12 -8.26
C THR A 258 1.02 3.63 -8.74
N THR A 259 0.93 2.35 -9.06
CA THR A 259 -0.34 1.63 -9.15
C THR A 259 -0.34 0.55 -8.07
N ASP A 260 -1.37 0.55 -7.24
CA ASP A 260 -1.52 -0.37 -6.13
C ASP A 260 -2.68 -1.34 -6.38
N VAL A 261 -2.47 -2.61 -6.05
CA VAL A 261 -3.55 -3.62 -6.11
C VAL A 261 -3.75 -4.20 -4.71
N TYR A 262 -4.99 -4.17 -4.26
CA TYR A 262 -5.44 -4.76 -3.00
C TYR A 262 -6.38 -5.92 -3.30
N SER A 263 -6.31 -6.97 -2.52
CA SER A 263 -7.29 -8.07 -2.56
C SER A 263 -7.66 -8.51 -1.15
N CYS A 264 -8.94 -8.73 -0.94
CA CYS A 264 -9.48 -9.37 0.23
C CYS A 264 -10.25 -10.61 -0.24
N LEU A 265 -9.66 -11.79 0.04
CA LEU A 265 -10.11 -13.06 -0.48
C LEU A 265 -10.58 -13.94 0.69
N THR A 266 -11.57 -14.78 0.43
CA THR A 266 -12.06 -15.77 1.38
C THR A 266 -11.33 -17.10 1.15
N PRO A 267 -10.78 -17.74 2.21
CA PRO A 267 -10.21 -19.07 2.10
C PRO A 267 -11.29 -20.07 1.67
N GLU A 268 -11.13 -20.73 0.53
CA GLU A 268 -12.08 -21.76 0.08
C GLU A 268 -11.58 -23.17 0.36
N GLY A 269 -12.41 -24.00 0.96
CA GLY A 269 -12.37 -25.46 0.99
C GLY A 269 -11.06 -26.11 1.50
N GLU A 270 -10.81 -27.31 1.01
CA GLU A 270 -9.59 -28.10 1.30
C GLU A 270 -8.29 -27.42 0.90
N ASP A 271 -8.32 -26.45 -0.02
CA ASP A 271 -7.16 -25.67 -0.44
C ASP A 271 -6.55 -24.86 0.71
N ALA A 272 -7.31 -24.48 1.70
CA ALA A 272 -6.82 -23.80 2.90
C ALA A 272 -5.96 -24.71 3.80
N SER A 273 -6.20 -26.05 3.74
CA SER A 273 -5.54 -27.04 4.58
C SER A 273 -4.49 -27.90 3.85
N LEU A 274 -4.53 -27.97 2.52
CA LEU A 274 -3.70 -28.86 1.71
C LEU A 274 -2.61 -28.14 0.88
N ARG A 275 -2.51 -26.81 0.96
CA ARG A 275 -1.45 -26.09 0.24
C ARG A 275 -0.09 -26.46 0.83
N LYS A 276 0.78 -26.99 -0.05
CA LYS A 276 2.19 -27.29 0.25
C LYS A 276 3.07 -26.03 0.39
N ASP A 277 2.49 -24.86 0.45
CA ASP A 277 3.23 -23.62 0.63
C ASP A 277 3.81 -23.60 2.05
N VAL A 278 5.11 -23.42 2.15
CA VAL A 278 5.82 -23.30 3.42
C VAL A 278 5.35 -22.07 4.21
N VAL A 279 4.85 -21.05 3.49
CA VAL A 279 4.27 -19.84 4.04
C VAL A 279 2.89 -19.66 3.43
N ALA A 280 1.84 -19.66 4.25
CA ALA A 280 0.46 -19.48 3.80
C ALA A 280 0.29 -18.17 3.02
N PRO A 281 -0.59 -18.11 2.00
CA PRO A 281 -0.93 -16.87 1.35
C PRO A 281 -1.62 -15.93 2.35
N LEU A 282 -1.37 -14.63 2.23
CA LEU A 282 -2.22 -13.62 2.87
C LEU A 282 -3.49 -13.49 2.04
N TRP A 283 -4.63 -13.75 2.67
CA TRP A 283 -5.95 -13.59 2.06
C TRP A 283 -6.29 -12.10 1.88
N HIS A 284 -5.79 -11.26 2.78
CA HIS A 284 -5.83 -9.81 2.65
C HIS A 284 -4.43 -9.32 2.24
N ALA A 285 -4.29 -8.84 1.03
CA ALA A 285 -2.99 -8.56 0.47
C ALA A 285 -2.96 -7.27 -0.35
N ARG A 286 -1.78 -6.68 -0.43
CA ARG A 286 -1.46 -5.53 -1.28
C ARG A 286 -0.16 -5.80 -2.04
N THR A 287 -0.11 -5.35 -3.30
CA THR A 287 1.13 -5.13 -4.04
C THR A 287 1.23 -3.66 -4.43
N VAL A 288 2.45 -3.17 -4.54
CA VAL A 288 2.77 -1.79 -4.93
C VAL A 288 3.67 -1.85 -6.14
N GLU A 289 3.17 -1.34 -7.24
CA GLU A 289 3.95 -1.22 -8.45
C GLU A 289 4.50 0.20 -8.53
N GLY A 290 5.71 0.37 -7.99
CA GLY A 290 6.36 1.67 -7.88
C GLY A 290 6.87 2.23 -9.21
N ASP A 291 6.86 1.42 -10.25
CA ASP A 291 7.22 1.74 -11.62
C ASP A 291 6.01 2.01 -12.53
N LEU A 292 4.78 1.84 -12.02
CA LEU A 292 3.56 1.98 -12.81
C LEU A 292 2.74 3.24 -12.46
N GLY A 293 3.40 4.35 -12.25
CA GLY A 293 2.72 5.64 -12.02
C GLY A 293 2.50 6.44 -13.30
N LEU A 294 1.29 6.97 -13.50
CA LEU A 294 0.88 7.68 -14.71
C LEU A 294 1.58 9.03 -14.93
N ARG A 295 2.35 9.51 -13.95
CA ARG A 295 3.08 10.78 -14.04
C ARG A 295 4.57 10.54 -13.82
N TRP A 296 4.97 10.24 -12.60
CA TRP A 296 6.38 10.06 -12.25
C TRP A 296 7.08 8.92 -12.99
N ASN A 297 6.32 7.89 -13.39
CA ASN A 297 6.82 6.67 -14.01
C ASN A 297 6.09 6.31 -15.31
N ALA A 298 5.51 7.31 -16.00
CA ALA A 298 4.69 7.10 -17.17
C ALA A 298 5.39 6.30 -18.30
N LEU A 299 6.69 6.52 -18.50
CA LEU A 299 7.48 5.78 -19.48
C LEU A 299 7.70 4.32 -19.09
N HIS A 300 7.91 4.03 -17.80
CA HIS A 300 8.05 2.67 -17.33
C HIS A 300 6.77 1.84 -17.49
N VAL A 301 5.59 2.49 -17.46
CA VAL A 301 4.32 1.80 -17.78
C VAL A 301 4.36 1.23 -19.19
N LEU A 302 4.89 1.98 -20.16
CA LEU A 302 5.01 1.51 -21.55
C LEU A 302 6.04 0.39 -21.68
N GLU A 303 7.18 0.51 -20.99
CA GLU A 303 8.22 -0.53 -20.96
C GLU A 303 7.66 -1.84 -20.37
N ALA A 304 6.99 -1.76 -19.21
CA ALA A 304 6.35 -2.90 -18.59
C ALA A 304 5.24 -3.51 -19.44
N ALA A 305 4.48 -2.69 -20.18
CA ALA A 305 3.46 -3.17 -21.11
C ALA A 305 4.06 -3.94 -22.30
N VAL A 306 5.23 -3.53 -22.78
CA VAL A 306 5.99 -4.27 -23.82
C VAL A 306 6.49 -5.60 -23.25
N GLU A 307 7.07 -5.60 -22.06
CA GLU A 307 7.53 -6.84 -21.39
C GLU A 307 6.41 -7.84 -21.14
N GLU A 308 5.21 -7.36 -20.83
CA GLU A 308 4.01 -8.17 -20.65
C GLU A 308 3.27 -8.50 -21.96
N HIS A 309 3.82 -8.15 -23.13
CA HIS A 309 3.23 -8.36 -24.46
C HIS A 309 1.84 -7.70 -24.65
N LEU A 310 1.58 -6.60 -23.94
CA LEU A 310 0.37 -5.78 -24.09
C LEU A 310 0.53 -4.74 -25.20
N LEU A 311 1.76 -4.36 -25.50
CA LEU A 311 2.14 -3.49 -26.61
C LEU A 311 3.19 -4.17 -27.48
N GLY A 312 3.10 -3.97 -28.78
CA GLY A 312 4.16 -4.33 -29.72
C GLY A 312 5.39 -3.42 -29.60
N ALA A 313 6.58 -3.97 -29.82
CA ALA A 313 7.83 -3.22 -29.81
C ALA A 313 8.34 -2.90 -31.22
N GLY A 314 8.93 -1.74 -31.43
CA GLY A 314 9.57 -1.37 -32.71
C GLY A 314 8.60 -1.34 -33.89
N PRO A 315 8.95 -2.02 -35.04
CA PRO A 315 8.14 -2.01 -36.24
C PRO A 315 6.73 -2.63 -36.09
N ASP A 316 6.55 -3.48 -35.07
CA ASP A 316 5.30 -4.17 -34.76
C ASP A 316 4.40 -3.36 -33.79
N ALA A 317 4.79 -2.11 -33.48
CA ALA A 317 3.97 -1.23 -32.65
C ALA A 317 2.62 -0.92 -33.32
N ALA A 318 1.55 -1.05 -32.54
CA ALA A 318 0.21 -0.73 -33.01
C ALA A 318 0.08 0.76 -33.39
N PRO A 319 -0.83 1.13 -34.33
CA PRO A 319 -1.15 2.53 -34.61
C PRO A 319 -1.49 3.28 -33.29
N GLY A 320 -0.98 4.50 -33.14
CA GLY A 320 -1.20 5.32 -31.94
C GLY A 320 -0.17 5.12 -30.81
N THR A 321 0.72 4.12 -30.89
CA THR A 321 1.77 3.92 -29.88
C THR A 321 2.72 5.12 -29.78
N ALA A 322 2.99 5.81 -30.91
CA ALA A 322 3.83 7.01 -30.92
C ALA A 322 3.18 8.16 -30.14
N ASP A 323 1.87 8.37 -30.30
CA ASP A 323 1.13 9.42 -29.60
C ASP A 323 1.05 9.11 -28.09
N LEU A 324 0.84 7.83 -27.73
CA LEU A 324 0.84 7.38 -26.35
C LEU A 324 2.20 7.60 -25.67
N ARG A 325 3.29 7.33 -26.40
CA ARG A 325 4.65 7.60 -25.91
C ARG A 325 4.88 9.10 -25.72
N ALA A 326 4.51 9.93 -26.68
CA ALA A 326 4.63 11.38 -26.58
C ALA A 326 3.81 11.93 -25.38
N TRP A 327 2.63 11.38 -25.13
CA TRP A 327 1.84 11.71 -23.94
C TRP A 327 2.57 11.31 -22.65
N ALA A 328 3.10 10.08 -22.58
CA ALA A 328 3.81 9.57 -21.41
C ALA A 328 5.07 10.40 -21.12
N GLU A 329 5.83 10.84 -22.14
CA GLU A 329 6.98 11.73 -22.01
C GLU A 329 6.58 13.08 -21.40
N ARG A 330 5.54 13.72 -21.92
CA ARG A 330 5.02 14.99 -21.38
C ARG A 330 4.52 14.84 -19.93
N ALA A 331 3.81 13.74 -19.63
CA ALA A 331 3.30 13.48 -18.29
C ALA A 331 4.43 13.24 -17.28
N HIS A 332 5.52 12.58 -17.71
CA HIS A 332 6.73 12.35 -16.90
C HIS A 332 7.49 13.65 -16.62
N GLU A 333 7.68 14.50 -17.65
CA GLU A 333 8.36 15.79 -17.51
C GLU A 333 7.55 16.78 -16.65
N GLN A 334 6.22 16.67 -16.68
CA GLN A 334 5.31 17.56 -15.97
C GLN A 334 4.31 16.76 -15.12
N PRO A 335 4.69 16.26 -13.92
CA PRO A 335 3.80 15.42 -13.12
C PRO A 335 2.47 16.07 -12.69
N GLY A 336 2.35 17.39 -12.77
CA GLY A 336 1.12 18.14 -12.57
C GLY A 336 0.22 18.25 -13.81
N LEU A 337 0.64 17.72 -14.98
CA LEU A 337 -0.12 17.78 -16.21
C LEU A 337 -1.42 16.99 -16.09
N LEU A 338 -2.52 17.61 -16.49
CA LEU A 338 -3.84 16.98 -16.63
C LEU A 338 -4.28 17.08 -18.08
N PRO A 339 -5.01 16.07 -18.61
CA PRO A 339 -5.51 16.10 -19.99
C PRO A 339 -6.51 17.25 -20.19
N THR A 340 -6.35 17.99 -21.28
CA THR A 340 -7.15 19.19 -21.59
C THR A 340 -8.25 18.93 -22.63
N ASP A 341 -8.06 17.94 -23.48
CA ASP A 341 -9.01 17.59 -24.56
C ASP A 341 -9.36 16.09 -24.56
N ALA A 342 -10.20 15.67 -25.49
CA ALA A 342 -10.66 14.30 -25.60
C ALA A 342 -9.54 13.33 -26.01
N THR A 343 -8.59 13.77 -26.84
CA THR A 343 -7.47 12.95 -27.30
C THR A 343 -6.51 12.68 -26.16
N GLU A 344 -6.13 13.70 -25.41
CA GLU A 344 -5.27 13.56 -24.25
C GLU A 344 -5.93 12.70 -23.15
N ARG A 345 -7.26 12.83 -22.95
CA ARG A 345 -8.01 11.96 -22.03
C ARG A 345 -7.98 10.50 -22.47
N ALA A 346 -8.12 10.22 -23.76
CA ALA A 346 -8.04 8.85 -24.27
C ALA A 346 -6.64 8.26 -24.10
N LEU A 347 -5.58 9.04 -24.31
CA LEU A 347 -4.20 8.60 -24.09
C LEU A 347 -3.91 8.36 -22.61
N ASP A 348 -4.41 9.21 -21.71
CA ASP A 348 -4.27 9.04 -20.26
C ASP A 348 -5.00 7.79 -19.75
N LEU A 349 -6.19 7.51 -20.28
CA LEU A 349 -6.96 6.28 -20.01
C LEU A 349 -6.27 5.03 -20.54
N GLU A 350 -5.68 5.10 -21.74
CA GLU A 350 -4.91 3.97 -22.28
C GLU A 350 -3.68 3.66 -21.44
N LEU A 351 -2.97 4.71 -21.00
CA LEU A 351 -1.85 4.54 -20.05
C LEU A 351 -2.32 3.91 -18.73
N ALA A 352 -3.49 4.32 -18.22
CA ALA A 352 -4.08 3.75 -17.03
C ALA A 352 -4.50 2.28 -17.22
N ARG A 353 -5.05 1.94 -18.38
CA ARG A 353 -5.39 0.56 -18.73
C ARG A 353 -4.16 -0.35 -18.72
N LEU A 354 -3.08 0.09 -19.32
CA LEU A 354 -1.81 -0.65 -19.32
C LEU A 354 -1.25 -0.82 -17.90
N ALA A 355 -1.23 0.25 -17.10
CA ALA A 355 -0.76 0.19 -15.72
C ALA A 355 -1.60 -0.78 -14.87
N ALA A 356 -2.93 -0.73 -15.01
CA ALA A 356 -3.85 -1.62 -14.30
C ALA A 356 -3.63 -3.10 -14.68
N LEU A 357 -3.52 -3.40 -15.98
CA LEU A 357 -3.29 -4.75 -16.48
C LEU A 357 -1.97 -5.34 -15.95
N VAL A 358 -0.87 -4.59 -16.09
CA VAL A 358 0.44 -5.03 -15.60
C VAL A 358 0.41 -5.23 -14.08
N ALA A 359 -0.18 -4.30 -13.34
CA ALA A 359 -0.26 -4.37 -11.88
C ALA A 359 -1.07 -5.60 -11.42
N VAL A 360 -2.21 -5.88 -12.05
CA VAL A 360 -3.04 -7.06 -11.70
C VAL A 360 -2.33 -8.36 -12.07
N ARG A 361 -1.65 -8.45 -13.20
CA ARG A 361 -0.82 -9.61 -13.55
C ARG A 361 0.26 -9.85 -12.50
N ARG A 362 0.98 -8.81 -12.10
CA ARG A 362 2.01 -8.88 -11.06
C ARG A 362 1.42 -9.25 -9.69
N HIS A 363 0.23 -8.75 -9.35
CA HIS A 363 -0.49 -9.10 -8.14
C HIS A 363 -0.91 -10.57 -8.11
N ALA A 364 -1.34 -11.12 -9.26
CA ALA A 364 -1.77 -12.50 -9.40
C ALA A 364 -0.62 -13.52 -9.36
N ARG A 365 0.54 -13.16 -9.92
CA ARG A 365 1.67 -14.08 -10.03
C ARG A 365 2.33 -14.36 -8.68
N PRO A 366 2.90 -15.58 -8.48
CA PRO A 366 3.66 -15.90 -7.28
C PRO A 366 4.90 -15.02 -7.20
N ALA A 367 5.28 -14.61 -5.99
CA ALA A 367 6.52 -13.85 -5.79
C ALA A 367 7.77 -14.72 -5.97
N GLN A 368 7.63 -16.05 -5.84
CA GLN A 368 8.68 -17.05 -6.05
C GLN A 368 8.11 -18.27 -6.77
N PRO A 369 8.94 -19.02 -7.52
CA PRO A 369 8.49 -20.22 -8.25
C PRO A 369 7.87 -21.32 -7.38
N THR A 370 8.15 -21.32 -6.08
CA THR A 370 7.63 -22.26 -5.09
C THR A 370 6.29 -21.88 -4.50
N GLU A 371 5.80 -20.67 -4.80
CA GLU A 371 4.53 -20.16 -4.30
C GLU A 371 3.40 -20.40 -5.29
N SER A 372 2.18 -20.59 -4.78
CA SER A 372 0.99 -20.67 -5.60
C SER A 372 0.56 -19.28 -6.10
N PRO A 373 0.03 -19.15 -7.32
CA PRO A 373 -0.58 -17.93 -7.78
C PRO A 373 -1.73 -17.50 -6.84
N ARG A 374 -1.95 -16.18 -6.72
CA ARG A 374 -3.07 -15.66 -5.93
C ARG A 374 -4.40 -16.01 -6.60
N PRO A 375 -5.40 -16.55 -5.87
CA PRO A 375 -6.65 -17.06 -6.47
C PRO A 375 -7.64 -15.91 -6.73
N LEU A 376 -7.33 -15.01 -7.65
CA LEU A 376 -8.20 -13.86 -7.97
C LEU A 376 -9.43 -14.21 -8.80
N ALA A 377 -9.53 -15.45 -9.32
CA ALA A 377 -10.62 -15.85 -10.19
C ALA A 377 -12.01 -15.77 -9.53
N ASN A 378 -12.06 -15.88 -8.18
CA ASN A 378 -13.28 -15.86 -7.39
C ASN A 378 -13.66 -14.45 -6.90
N VAL A 379 -12.88 -13.43 -7.25
CA VAL A 379 -13.25 -12.05 -6.95
C VAL A 379 -14.58 -11.71 -7.61
N THR A 380 -15.51 -11.24 -6.80
CA THR A 380 -16.88 -10.87 -7.21
C THR A 380 -17.04 -9.37 -7.42
N THR A 381 -16.16 -8.57 -6.82
CA THR A 381 -16.18 -7.11 -6.93
C THR A 381 -14.81 -6.57 -7.28
N LEU A 382 -14.72 -5.89 -8.42
CA LEU A 382 -13.55 -5.12 -8.84
C LEU A 382 -13.83 -3.63 -8.64
N VAL A 383 -13.03 -2.96 -7.82
CA VAL A 383 -13.12 -1.51 -7.59
C VAL A 383 -11.93 -0.80 -8.22
N GLY A 384 -12.20 0.10 -9.15
CA GLY A 384 -11.21 1.06 -9.64
C GLY A 384 -11.10 2.25 -8.69
N SER A 385 -9.88 2.73 -8.48
CA SER A 385 -9.57 3.94 -7.72
C SER A 385 -8.52 4.76 -8.45
N GLY A 386 -8.29 5.98 -7.98
CA GLY A 386 -7.34 6.91 -8.56
C GLY A 386 -7.97 8.02 -9.41
N GLY A 387 -7.21 9.09 -9.59
CA GLY A 387 -7.72 10.31 -10.23
C GLY A 387 -8.21 10.09 -11.66
N VAL A 388 -7.52 9.28 -12.45
CA VAL A 388 -7.85 8.98 -13.84
C VAL A 388 -9.22 8.30 -13.94
N LEU A 389 -9.50 7.29 -13.12
CA LEU A 389 -10.78 6.57 -13.15
C LEU A 389 -11.92 7.40 -12.54
N ARG A 390 -11.64 8.14 -11.49
CA ARG A 390 -12.63 9.00 -10.83
C ARG A 390 -13.18 10.06 -11.75
N HIS A 391 -12.33 10.67 -12.59
CA HIS A 391 -12.70 11.77 -13.50
C HIS A 391 -13.07 11.30 -14.90
N ALA A 392 -12.97 10.00 -15.18
CA ALA A 392 -13.43 9.40 -16.43
C ALA A 392 -14.96 9.35 -16.49
N ASP A 393 -15.51 9.39 -17.69
CA ASP A 393 -16.89 9.01 -17.95
C ASP A 393 -17.07 7.47 -17.86
N ALA A 394 -18.29 7.00 -17.99
CA ALA A 394 -18.59 5.57 -17.91
C ALA A 394 -17.77 4.76 -18.93
N SER A 395 -17.69 5.22 -20.19
CA SER A 395 -16.93 4.53 -21.24
C SER A 395 -15.45 4.43 -20.92
N GLY A 396 -14.85 5.48 -20.36
CA GLY A 396 -13.43 5.48 -19.95
C GLY A 396 -13.17 4.55 -18.76
N ARG A 397 -14.09 4.47 -17.81
CA ARG A 397 -14.02 3.52 -16.69
C ARG A 397 -14.10 2.08 -17.18
N ASP A 398 -15.07 1.79 -18.05
CA ASP A 398 -15.26 0.48 -18.64
C ASP A 398 -14.04 0.07 -19.46
N HIS A 399 -13.47 0.99 -20.27
CA HIS A 399 -12.24 0.74 -21.03
C HIS A 399 -11.09 0.18 -20.18
N VAL A 400 -10.92 0.67 -18.96
CA VAL A 400 -9.86 0.22 -18.06
C VAL A 400 -10.27 -1.05 -17.31
N LEU A 401 -11.44 -1.07 -16.69
CA LEU A 401 -11.83 -2.14 -15.77
C LEU A 401 -12.26 -3.42 -16.47
N GLU A 402 -12.96 -3.32 -17.62
CA GLU A 402 -13.30 -4.49 -18.44
C GLU A 402 -12.05 -5.13 -19.05
N ALA A 403 -11.03 -4.32 -19.40
CA ALA A 403 -9.76 -4.87 -19.86
C ALA A 403 -9.09 -5.75 -18.78
N VAL A 404 -9.16 -5.35 -17.50
CA VAL A 404 -8.67 -6.17 -16.38
C VAL A 404 -9.44 -7.49 -16.28
N LEU A 405 -10.77 -7.45 -16.40
CA LEU A 405 -11.62 -8.64 -16.33
C LEU A 405 -11.44 -9.57 -17.54
N ALA A 406 -11.10 -9.02 -18.72
CA ALA A 406 -10.91 -9.77 -19.95
C ALA A 406 -9.47 -10.31 -20.14
N ASP A 407 -8.52 -9.95 -19.26
CA ASP A 407 -7.10 -10.30 -19.42
C ASP A 407 -6.78 -11.75 -19.05
N HIS A 408 -7.11 -12.66 -19.94
CA HIS A 408 -6.75 -14.07 -19.78
C HIS A 408 -5.42 -14.42 -20.47
N ALA A 409 -4.85 -13.52 -21.24
CA ALA A 409 -3.63 -13.76 -22.02
C ALA A 409 -2.36 -13.83 -21.15
N GLY A 410 -2.37 -13.20 -19.96
CA GLY A 410 -1.26 -13.23 -19.01
C GLY A 410 -1.01 -14.59 -18.35
N GLY A 411 -1.89 -15.58 -18.55
CA GLY A 411 -1.77 -16.92 -17.99
C GLY A 411 -2.06 -17.03 -16.49
N TRP A 412 -2.47 -15.94 -15.84
CA TRP A 412 -2.78 -15.88 -14.41
C TRP A 412 -4.29 -15.92 -14.18
N LYS A 413 -4.70 -16.40 -13.00
CA LYS A 413 -6.12 -16.45 -12.60
C LYS A 413 -6.57 -15.04 -12.19
N VAL A 414 -6.96 -14.22 -13.17
CA VAL A 414 -7.57 -12.90 -12.95
C VAL A 414 -9.07 -13.03 -12.70
N PRO A 415 -9.75 -11.99 -12.12
CA PRO A 415 -11.19 -12.00 -11.97
C PRO A 415 -11.91 -12.23 -13.31
N ARG A 416 -12.96 -13.05 -13.32
CA ARG A 416 -13.71 -13.38 -14.54
C ARG A 416 -15.09 -12.78 -14.60
N GLU A 417 -15.80 -12.77 -13.47
CA GLU A 417 -17.21 -12.41 -13.40
C GLU A 417 -17.48 -11.34 -12.34
N ALA A 418 -16.44 -10.53 -12.03
CA ALA A 418 -16.58 -9.48 -11.04
C ALA A 418 -17.43 -8.32 -11.55
N GLY A 419 -18.30 -7.79 -10.70
CA GLY A 419 -18.93 -6.50 -10.96
C GLY A 419 -17.91 -5.37 -10.83
N ALA A 420 -17.70 -4.59 -11.90
CA ALA A 420 -16.79 -3.44 -11.87
C ALA A 420 -17.46 -2.21 -11.26
N ARG A 421 -16.74 -1.48 -10.43
CA ARG A 421 -17.15 -0.23 -9.75
C ARG A 421 -15.97 0.74 -9.69
N VAL A 422 -16.26 2.00 -9.37
CA VAL A 422 -15.22 3.01 -9.11
C VAL A 422 -15.50 3.68 -7.78
N ASP A 423 -14.49 3.81 -6.95
CA ASP A 423 -14.55 4.65 -5.74
C ASP A 423 -14.46 6.14 -6.15
N GLU A 424 -15.58 6.65 -6.65
CA GLU A 424 -15.67 8.03 -7.20
C GLU A 424 -15.39 9.11 -6.15
N ARG A 425 -15.61 8.80 -4.89
CA ARG A 425 -15.53 9.75 -3.78
C ARG A 425 -14.34 9.54 -2.86
N TYR A 426 -13.43 8.59 -3.19
CA TYR A 426 -12.32 8.21 -2.34
C TYR A 426 -12.75 7.80 -0.93
N LEU A 427 -13.68 6.86 -0.81
CA LEU A 427 -14.21 6.45 0.48
C LEU A 427 -13.46 5.30 1.13
N LEU A 428 -12.67 4.52 0.38
CA LEU A 428 -11.92 3.37 0.93
C LEU A 428 -11.01 3.77 2.08
N PHE A 429 -10.20 4.84 1.93
CA PHE A 429 -9.34 5.27 3.03
C PHE A 429 -10.12 5.75 4.25
N ALA A 430 -11.28 6.42 4.01
CA ALA A 430 -12.13 6.92 5.09
C ALA A 430 -12.77 5.76 5.88
N ALA A 431 -13.29 4.74 5.17
CA ALA A 431 -13.79 3.53 5.80
C ALA A 431 -12.71 2.82 6.64
N GLY A 432 -11.48 2.71 6.11
CA GLY A 432 -10.38 2.06 6.83
C GLY A 432 -9.89 2.85 8.05
N LEU A 433 -9.88 4.18 8.01
CA LEU A 433 -9.57 5.01 9.18
C LEU A 433 -10.60 4.84 10.30
N LEU A 434 -11.82 4.48 9.96
CA LEU A 434 -12.92 4.28 10.91
C LEU A 434 -13.01 2.83 11.42
N ALA A 435 -12.44 1.87 10.73
CA ALA A 435 -12.68 0.44 10.92
C ALA A 435 -12.46 -0.05 12.36
N ALA A 436 -11.42 0.44 13.05
CA ALA A 436 -11.06 -0.01 14.39
C ALA A 436 -11.92 0.62 15.50
N GLU A 437 -12.26 1.92 15.38
CA GLU A 437 -12.89 2.66 16.45
C GLU A 437 -14.40 2.87 16.27
N ALA A 438 -14.87 2.83 15.02
CA ALA A 438 -16.27 3.04 14.64
C ALA A 438 -16.68 2.10 13.50
N PRO A 439 -16.72 0.77 13.74
CA PRO A 439 -16.92 -0.22 12.67
C PRO A 439 -18.27 -0.08 11.96
N ASP A 440 -19.33 0.35 12.64
CA ASP A 440 -20.63 0.58 12.01
C ASP A 440 -20.59 1.77 11.05
N LEU A 441 -19.90 2.85 11.46
CA LEU A 441 -19.69 4.03 10.62
C LEU A 441 -18.80 3.67 9.40
N ALA A 442 -17.76 2.86 9.60
CA ALA A 442 -16.91 2.36 8.53
C ALA A 442 -17.73 1.58 7.49
N ARG A 443 -18.64 0.71 7.95
CA ARG A 443 -19.55 -0.05 7.08
C ARG A 443 -20.50 0.87 6.31
N ALA A 444 -21.09 1.86 6.97
CA ALA A 444 -21.98 2.83 6.33
C ALA A 444 -21.26 3.65 5.25
N VAL A 445 -20.00 4.04 5.48
CA VAL A 445 -19.17 4.73 4.48
C VAL A 445 -18.83 3.80 3.32
N ALA A 446 -18.34 2.58 3.59
CA ALA A 446 -17.96 1.63 2.56
C ALA A 446 -19.16 1.17 1.69
N ALA A 447 -20.35 1.03 2.27
CA ALA A 447 -21.57 0.69 1.53
C ALA A 447 -21.91 1.68 0.42
N GLN A 448 -21.47 2.93 0.52
CA GLN A 448 -21.69 3.95 -0.51
C GLN A 448 -20.76 3.82 -1.74
N ILE A 449 -19.82 2.86 -1.73
CA ILE A 449 -19.01 2.47 -2.90
C ILE A 449 -19.76 1.43 -3.73
N LEU A 450 -20.57 0.61 -3.08
CA LEU A 450 -21.46 -0.36 -3.74
C LEU A 450 -22.72 0.33 -4.27
N PRO A 451 -23.43 -0.27 -5.23
CA PRO A 451 -24.67 0.29 -5.80
C PRO A 451 -25.79 0.34 -4.79
#